data_54a737e7884ad4df18c8f365309a9001
#
_entry.id   54a737e7884ad4df18c8f365309a9001
#
_cell.length_a   1.000
_cell.length_b   1.000
_cell.length_c   1.000
_cell.angle_alpha   90.00
_cell.angle_beta   90.00
_cell.angle_gamma   90.00
#
_symmetry.space_group_name_H-M   'P 1'
#
loop_
_entity.id
_entity.type
_entity.pdbx_description
1 polymer ?
#
loop_
_entity_poly.entity_id
_entity_poly.type
_entity_poly.pdbx_seq_one_letter_code
_entity_poly.pdbx_strand_id
1 'polypeptide(L)'
;GSLFKNVPVLDTGARGSTITFVQRGVGDVLLAWENEAFLAQREFGKDKFEIVAPSISILAEPTVALVDKVADKKGTRKVAEEYLKYLYSDEAQDIAGRNFYRPTGAKAQAKYNAQFPKLELVTIDKAFGGWTQADKLHFADGGSFDQIYTKK
;
A
#
# COMPACT_ATOMS: atom_id res chain seq x y z
N GLY A 1 -16.59 10.46 8.12
CA GLY A 1 -17.01 11.85 7.82
C GLY A 1 -16.01 12.86 8.36
N SER A 2 -15.81 12.97 9.69
CA SER A 2 -14.98 14.03 10.30
C SER A 2 -13.52 14.05 9.80
N LEU A 3 -12.88 12.89 9.65
CA LEU A 3 -11.53 12.81 9.10
C LEU A 3 -11.44 13.47 7.71
N PHE A 4 -12.32 13.07 6.79
CA PHE A 4 -12.30 13.59 5.41
C PHE A 4 -12.58 15.09 5.29
N LYS A 5 -13.28 15.69 6.26
CA LYS A 5 -13.49 17.14 6.30
C LYS A 5 -12.21 17.93 6.55
N ASN A 6 -11.23 17.30 7.18
CA ASN A 6 -9.94 17.89 7.53
C ASN A 6 -8.80 17.47 6.58
N VAL A 7 -9.10 16.74 5.51
CA VAL A 7 -8.09 16.36 4.51
C VAL A 7 -7.93 17.49 3.49
N PRO A 8 -6.79 18.22 3.49
CA PRO A 8 -6.57 19.30 2.55
C PRO A 8 -6.25 18.82 1.13
N VAL A 9 -5.64 17.65 1.00
CA VAL A 9 -5.22 17.08 -0.28
C VAL A 9 -5.49 15.58 -0.32
N LEU A 10 -6.11 15.13 -1.41
CA LEU A 10 -6.18 13.73 -1.82
C LEU A 10 -5.44 13.60 -3.15
N ASP A 11 -4.18 13.17 -3.07
CA ASP A 11 -3.37 12.90 -4.26
C ASP A 11 -3.79 11.60 -4.95
N THR A 12 -3.45 11.46 -6.22
CA THR A 12 -3.79 10.30 -7.04
C THR A 12 -2.91 9.08 -6.80
N GLY A 13 -1.88 9.19 -5.95
CA GLY A 13 -0.99 8.08 -5.65
C GLY A 13 -0.17 8.30 -4.38
N ALA A 14 0.25 7.19 -3.78
CA ALA A 14 0.97 7.17 -2.50
C ALA A 14 2.23 8.05 -2.51
N ARG A 15 3.04 7.93 -3.56
CA ARG A 15 4.26 8.73 -3.68
C ARG A 15 3.98 10.23 -3.84
N GLY A 16 2.93 10.59 -4.58
CA GLY A 16 2.47 11.98 -4.70
C GLY A 16 2.10 12.57 -3.35
N SER A 17 1.31 11.84 -2.55
CA SER A 17 0.92 12.24 -1.20
C SER A 17 2.14 12.46 -0.29
N THR A 18 3.12 11.55 -0.33
CA THR A 18 4.36 11.67 0.43
C THR A 18 5.13 12.94 0.04
N ILE A 19 5.29 13.22 -1.24
CA ILE A 19 5.96 14.43 -1.74
C ILE A 19 5.21 15.71 -1.31
N THR A 20 3.89 15.72 -1.43
CA THR A 20 3.06 16.86 -1.01
C THR A 20 3.23 17.13 0.49
N PHE A 21 3.20 16.10 1.31
CA PHE A 21 3.40 16.23 2.76
C PHE A 21 4.82 16.68 3.11
N VAL A 22 5.84 15.95 2.63
CA VAL A 22 7.23 16.13 3.07
C VAL A 22 7.89 17.38 2.48
N GLN A 23 7.70 17.62 1.17
CA GLN A 23 8.40 18.71 0.49
C GLN A 23 7.60 20.01 0.48
N ARG A 24 6.27 19.91 0.35
CA ARG A 24 5.42 21.11 0.30
C ARG A 24 4.90 21.52 1.68
N GLY A 25 5.07 20.68 2.70
CA GLY A 25 4.64 20.97 4.07
C GLY A 25 3.13 21.10 4.22
N VAL A 26 2.34 20.37 3.43
CA VAL A 26 0.88 20.43 3.49
C VAL A 26 0.34 19.36 4.42
N GLY A 27 -0.35 19.79 5.48
CA GLY A 27 -0.96 18.92 6.50
C GLY A 27 -0.02 18.57 7.64
N ASP A 28 -0.60 18.15 8.76
CA ASP A 28 0.11 17.80 9.99
C ASP A 28 0.32 16.27 10.11
N VAL A 29 -0.51 15.49 9.43
CA VAL A 29 -0.49 14.01 9.42
C VAL A 29 -0.63 13.50 8.00
N LEU A 30 0.25 12.57 7.62
CA LEU A 30 0.15 11.81 6.39
C LEU A 30 -0.36 10.40 6.71
N LEU A 31 -1.45 9.98 6.08
CA LEU A 31 -1.85 8.58 6.02
C LEU A 31 -1.18 7.95 4.81
N ALA A 32 -0.26 7.04 5.04
CA ALA A 32 0.56 6.43 4.00
C ALA A 32 0.68 4.91 4.18
N TRP A 33 1.11 4.26 3.12
CA TRP A 33 1.60 2.89 3.20
C TRP A 33 2.86 2.83 4.07
N GLU A 34 3.05 1.73 4.77
CA GLU A 34 4.21 1.54 5.66
C GLU A 34 5.55 1.74 4.93
N ASN A 35 5.68 1.18 3.72
CA ASN A 35 6.88 1.35 2.92
C ASN A 35 7.17 2.81 2.55
N GLU A 36 6.14 3.61 2.24
CA GLU A 36 6.30 5.03 1.93
C GLU A 36 6.79 5.82 3.15
N ALA A 37 6.31 5.50 4.34
CA ALA A 37 6.76 6.15 5.56
C ALA A 37 8.25 5.90 5.82
N PHE A 38 8.70 4.65 5.68
CA PHE A 38 10.13 4.31 5.80
C PHE A 38 11.00 4.91 4.69
N LEU A 39 10.50 4.91 3.45
CA LEU A 39 11.19 5.55 2.34
C LEU A 39 11.34 7.06 2.57
N ALA A 40 10.29 7.70 3.06
CA ALA A 40 10.33 9.12 3.37
C ALA A 40 11.39 9.44 4.44
N GLN A 41 11.49 8.66 5.52
CA GLN A 41 12.55 8.84 6.51
C GLN A 41 13.94 8.61 5.92
N ARG A 42 14.11 7.62 5.04
CA ARG A 42 15.39 7.34 4.38
C ARG A 42 15.84 8.46 3.45
N GLU A 43 14.90 9.06 2.72
CA GLU A 43 15.19 10.07 1.69
C GLU A 43 15.28 11.50 2.26
N PHE A 44 14.45 11.82 3.24
CA PHE A 44 14.29 13.21 3.72
C PHE A 44 14.82 13.43 5.14
N GLY A 45 15.24 12.38 5.84
CA GLY A 45 15.80 12.43 7.18
C GLY A 45 14.86 11.88 8.25
N LYS A 46 15.44 11.14 9.20
CA LYS A 46 14.69 10.47 10.27
C LYS A 46 14.09 11.43 11.30
N ASP A 47 14.69 12.59 11.47
CA ASP A 47 14.31 13.55 12.51
C ASP A 47 13.21 14.53 12.06
N LYS A 48 12.76 14.44 10.80
CA LYS A 48 11.77 15.38 10.26
C LYS A 48 10.33 15.02 10.58
N PHE A 49 10.04 13.75 10.80
CA PHE A 49 8.71 13.28 11.13
C PHE A 49 8.77 11.92 11.82
N GLU A 50 7.79 11.69 12.67
CA GLU A 50 7.60 10.43 13.40
C GLU A 50 6.72 9.47 12.59
N ILE A 51 7.05 8.17 12.62
CA ILE A 51 6.18 7.11 12.08
C ILE A 51 5.35 6.56 13.24
N VAL A 52 4.06 6.81 13.20
CA VAL A 52 3.11 6.26 14.16
C VAL A 52 2.44 5.03 13.55
N ALA A 53 2.79 3.86 14.06
CA ALA A 53 2.14 2.61 13.66
C ALA A 53 0.85 2.40 14.47
N PRO A 54 -0.31 2.19 13.82
CA PRO A 54 -1.56 1.93 14.53
C PRO A 54 -1.54 0.56 15.20
N SER A 55 -2.34 0.37 16.25
CA SER A 55 -2.46 -0.93 16.95
C SER A 55 -3.01 -2.03 16.05
N ILE A 56 -3.87 -1.68 15.10
CA ILE A 56 -4.46 -2.58 14.10
C ILE A 56 -4.34 -1.94 12.72
N SER A 57 -4.03 -2.74 11.70
CA SER A 57 -3.97 -2.29 10.31
C SER A 57 -4.43 -3.37 9.36
N ILE A 58 -4.67 -2.98 8.11
CA ILE A 58 -5.04 -3.94 7.07
C ILE A 58 -3.80 -4.60 6.48
N LEU A 59 -3.86 -5.92 6.31
CA LEU A 59 -2.90 -6.63 5.46
C LEU A 59 -3.24 -6.31 4.00
N ALA A 60 -2.42 -5.47 3.39
CA ALA A 60 -2.55 -5.19 1.97
C ALA A 60 -2.00 -6.38 1.18
N GLU A 61 -2.86 -6.99 0.39
CA GLU A 61 -2.54 -8.14 -0.46
C GLU A 61 -2.72 -7.75 -1.94
N PRO A 62 -1.85 -6.85 -2.47
CA PRO A 62 -1.97 -6.40 -3.85
C PRO A 62 -1.74 -7.58 -4.79
N THR A 63 -2.75 -7.89 -5.61
CA THR A 63 -2.66 -8.94 -6.59
C THR A 63 -2.01 -8.44 -7.88
N VAL A 64 -1.18 -9.28 -8.49
CA VAL A 64 -0.65 -9.07 -9.83
C VAL A 64 -1.20 -10.15 -10.76
N ALA A 65 -1.58 -9.76 -11.96
CA ALA A 65 -2.15 -10.67 -12.95
C ALA A 65 -1.59 -10.40 -14.34
N LEU A 66 -1.50 -11.44 -15.13
CA LEU A 66 -1.22 -11.33 -16.54
C LEU A 66 -2.48 -10.84 -17.28
N VAL A 67 -2.33 -9.81 -18.10
CA VAL A 67 -3.39 -9.37 -19.01
C VAL A 67 -3.31 -10.17 -20.30
N ASP A 68 -3.97 -11.31 -20.33
CA ASP A 68 -3.85 -12.35 -21.39
C ASP A 68 -3.91 -11.80 -22.80
N LYS A 69 -4.99 -11.10 -23.13
CA LYS A 69 -5.18 -10.53 -24.48
C LYS A 69 -4.05 -9.59 -24.90
N VAL A 70 -3.48 -8.84 -23.97
CA VAL A 70 -2.38 -7.91 -24.27
C VAL A 70 -1.08 -8.67 -24.43
N ALA A 71 -0.78 -9.61 -23.55
CA ALA A 71 0.43 -10.41 -23.58
C ALA A 71 0.50 -11.26 -24.86
N ASP A 72 -0.61 -11.86 -25.25
CA ASP A 72 -0.70 -12.68 -26.48
C ASP A 72 -0.52 -11.81 -27.73
N LYS A 73 -1.25 -10.68 -27.80
CA LYS A 73 -1.13 -9.74 -28.93
C LYS A 73 0.29 -9.23 -29.12
N LYS A 74 1.03 -9.04 -28.01
CA LYS A 74 2.41 -8.52 -28.04
C LYS A 74 3.47 -9.63 -28.10
N GLY A 75 3.10 -10.90 -28.01
CA GLY A 75 4.04 -12.03 -27.95
C GLY A 75 4.90 -12.04 -26.70
N THR A 76 4.45 -11.41 -25.59
CA THR A 76 5.24 -11.24 -24.35
C THR A 76 4.80 -12.17 -23.22
N ARG A 77 3.87 -13.09 -23.44
CA ARG A 77 3.31 -13.98 -22.41
C ARG A 77 4.40 -14.66 -21.59
N LYS A 78 5.33 -15.35 -22.25
CA LYS A 78 6.39 -16.11 -21.56
C LYS A 78 7.22 -15.23 -20.63
N VAL A 79 7.63 -14.07 -21.10
CA VAL A 79 8.44 -13.12 -20.31
C VAL A 79 7.64 -12.59 -19.12
N ALA A 80 6.37 -12.25 -19.33
CA ALA A 80 5.51 -11.76 -18.27
C ALA A 80 5.23 -12.83 -17.18
N GLU A 81 4.98 -14.08 -17.57
CA GLU A 81 4.81 -15.18 -16.63
C GLU A 81 6.08 -15.45 -15.81
N GLU A 82 7.26 -15.43 -16.44
CA GLU A 82 8.53 -15.61 -15.73
C GLU A 82 8.80 -14.42 -14.77
N TYR A 83 8.45 -13.19 -15.16
CA TYR A 83 8.53 -12.04 -14.26
C TYR A 83 7.62 -12.21 -13.04
N LEU A 84 6.37 -12.64 -13.22
CA LEU A 84 5.45 -12.86 -12.10
C LEU A 84 5.97 -13.95 -11.15
N LYS A 85 6.54 -15.04 -11.69
CA LYS A 85 7.18 -16.09 -10.88
C LYS A 85 8.40 -15.56 -10.12
N TYR A 86 9.22 -14.74 -10.77
CA TYR A 86 10.40 -14.15 -10.17
C TYR A 86 10.07 -13.32 -8.92
N LEU A 87 8.92 -12.64 -8.87
CA LEU A 87 8.49 -11.87 -7.68
C LEU A 87 8.45 -12.70 -6.39
N TYR A 88 8.31 -14.01 -6.50
CA TYR A 88 8.30 -14.95 -5.37
C TYR A 88 9.65 -15.64 -5.13
N SER A 89 10.68 -15.31 -5.89
CA SER A 89 12.03 -15.84 -5.70
C SER A 89 12.68 -15.25 -4.42
N ASP A 90 13.65 -15.98 -3.86
CA ASP A 90 14.42 -15.48 -2.71
C ASP A 90 15.07 -14.12 -2.99
N GLU A 91 15.55 -13.90 -4.21
CA GLU A 91 16.17 -12.65 -4.63
C GLU A 91 15.16 -11.49 -4.64
N ALA A 92 14.00 -11.67 -5.28
CA ALA A 92 12.97 -10.64 -5.32
C ALA A 92 12.40 -10.34 -3.94
N GLN A 93 12.27 -11.34 -3.08
CA GLN A 93 11.84 -11.17 -1.69
C GLN A 93 12.89 -10.43 -0.84
N ASP A 94 14.18 -10.62 -1.11
CA ASP A 94 15.26 -9.83 -0.50
C ASP A 94 15.21 -8.37 -0.96
N ILE A 95 14.96 -8.14 -2.26
CA ILE A 95 14.75 -6.78 -2.81
C ILE A 95 13.55 -6.11 -2.15
N ALA A 96 12.43 -6.82 -2.00
CA ALA A 96 11.25 -6.31 -1.34
C ALA A 96 11.56 -5.87 0.11
N GLY A 97 12.20 -6.73 0.90
CA GLY A 97 12.59 -6.43 2.28
C GLY A 97 13.52 -5.22 2.40
N ARG A 98 14.50 -5.08 1.51
CA ARG A 98 15.42 -3.92 1.46
C ARG A 98 14.71 -2.60 1.13
N ASN A 99 13.57 -2.68 0.45
CA ASN A 99 12.76 -1.52 0.09
C ASN A 99 11.53 -1.34 0.98
N PHE A 100 11.56 -1.90 2.20
CA PHE A 100 10.52 -1.76 3.21
C PHE A 100 9.17 -2.36 2.85
N TYR A 101 9.13 -3.30 1.92
CA TYR A 101 7.96 -4.16 1.74
C TYR A 101 8.08 -5.39 2.64
N ARG A 102 7.00 -5.76 3.31
CA ARG A 102 6.98 -6.98 4.14
C ARG A 102 7.10 -8.20 3.24
N PRO A 103 8.20 -8.95 3.31
CA PRO A 103 8.38 -10.10 2.44
C PRO A 103 7.49 -11.26 2.90
N THR A 104 7.12 -12.12 1.96
CA THR A 104 6.34 -13.35 2.22
C THR A 104 7.22 -14.60 2.30
N GLY A 105 8.43 -14.57 1.73
CA GLY A 105 9.38 -15.68 1.76
C GLY A 105 10.07 -15.82 3.12
N ALA A 106 10.13 -17.04 3.66
CA ALA A 106 10.64 -17.30 5.02
C ALA A 106 12.06 -16.78 5.27
N LYS A 107 12.98 -16.91 4.30
CA LYS A 107 14.35 -16.40 4.42
C LYS A 107 14.39 -14.88 4.53
N ALA A 108 13.63 -14.19 3.69
CA ALA A 108 13.56 -12.75 3.72
C ALA A 108 12.83 -12.25 4.97
N GLN A 109 11.80 -12.95 5.43
CA GLN A 109 11.15 -12.65 6.70
C GLN A 109 12.13 -12.73 7.87
N ALA A 110 12.92 -13.80 7.97
CA ALA A 110 13.93 -13.94 9.01
C ALA A 110 14.94 -12.78 9.03
N LYS A 111 15.28 -12.24 7.86
CA LYS A 111 16.23 -11.15 7.71
C LYS A 111 15.63 -9.77 8.00
N TYR A 112 14.39 -9.54 7.60
CA TYR A 112 13.80 -8.20 7.56
C TYR A 112 12.67 -7.93 8.57
N ASN A 113 12.07 -8.95 9.20
CA ASN A 113 10.94 -8.72 10.12
C ASN A 113 11.25 -7.76 11.27
N ALA A 114 12.50 -7.71 11.73
CA ALA A 114 12.89 -6.83 12.82
C ALA A 114 12.80 -5.33 12.51
N GLN A 115 12.76 -4.95 11.23
CA GLN A 115 12.61 -3.54 10.82
C GLN A 115 11.17 -3.05 10.86
N PHE A 116 10.21 -3.95 10.94
CA PHE A 116 8.79 -3.61 10.92
C PHE A 116 8.17 -3.64 12.32
N PRO A 117 7.27 -2.70 12.65
CA PRO A 117 6.53 -2.77 13.89
C PRO A 117 5.66 -4.02 13.95
N LYS A 118 5.46 -4.55 15.15
CA LYS A 118 4.50 -5.62 15.37
C LYS A 118 3.10 -5.05 15.33
N LEU A 119 2.30 -5.47 14.36
CA LEU A 119 0.94 -5.00 14.14
C LEU A 119 -0.02 -6.17 14.15
N GLU A 120 -1.23 -5.93 14.65
CA GLU A 120 -2.36 -6.79 14.34
C GLU A 120 -2.83 -6.45 12.92
N LEU A 121 -2.70 -7.42 12.01
CA LEU A 121 -3.10 -7.26 10.61
C LEU A 121 -4.38 -8.03 10.33
N VAL A 122 -5.37 -7.34 9.76
CA VAL A 122 -6.63 -7.94 9.35
C VAL A 122 -6.72 -8.02 7.84
N THR A 123 -7.33 -9.09 7.32
CA THR A 123 -7.59 -9.24 5.88
C THR A 123 -8.90 -8.58 5.49
N ILE A 124 -9.05 -8.29 4.21
CA ILE A 124 -10.30 -7.76 3.66
C ILE A 124 -11.48 -8.71 3.90
N ASP A 125 -11.24 -10.03 3.80
CA ASP A 125 -12.27 -11.03 4.03
C ASP A 125 -12.75 -11.05 5.49
N LYS A 126 -11.81 -11.03 6.42
CA LYS A 126 -12.13 -11.09 7.85
C LYS A 126 -12.80 -9.81 8.36
N ALA A 127 -12.33 -8.65 7.92
CA ALA A 127 -12.81 -7.37 8.43
C ALA A 127 -14.02 -6.82 7.67
N PHE A 128 -14.18 -7.13 6.37
CA PHE A 128 -15.16 -6.51 5.49
C PHE A 128 -15.97 -7.50 4.67
N GLY A 129 -15.82 -8.80 4.88
CA GLY A 129 -16.57 -9.84 4.15
C GLY A 129 -16.11 -10.03 2.70
N GLY A 130 -14.90 -9.63 2.38
CA GLY A 130 -14.30 -9.75 1.05
C GLY A 130 -14.53 -8.54 0.14
N TRP A 131 -13.81 -8.50 -0.98
CA TRP A 131 -13.83 -7.36 -1.91
C TRP A 131 -15.19 -7.10 -2.51
N THR A 132 -15.96 -8.13 -2.86
CA THR A 132 -17.30 -7.96 -3.45
C THR A 132 -18.24 -7.21 -2.51
N GLN A 133 -18.22 -7.56 -1.22
CA GLN A 133 -19.06 -6.90 -0.22
C GLN A 133 -18.54 -5.50 0.09
N ALA A 134 -17.22 -5.35 0.26
CA ALA A 134 -16.60 -4.07 0.55
C ALA A 134 -16.83 -3.06 -0.58
N ASP A 135 -16.69 -3.47 -1.84
CA ASP A 135 -16.96 -2.64 -3.01
C ASP A 135 -18.41 -2.15 -3.03
N LYS A 136 -19.35 -3.09 -2.95
CA LYS A 136 -20.79 -2.78 -2.97
C LYS A 136 -21.21 -1.80 -1.86
N LEU A 137 -20.66 -1.97 -0.66
CA LEU A 137 -21.07 -1.16 0.50
C LEU A 137 -20.37 0.20 0.54
N HIS A 138 -19.08 0.23 0.16
CA HIS A 138 -18.24 1.39 0.41
C HIS A 138 -17.88 2.20 -0.83
N PHE A 139 -17.79 1.57 -2.00
CA PHE A 139 -17.20 2.19 -3.19
C PHE A 139 -18.14 2.25 -4.40
N ALA A 140 -19.24 1.47 -4.42
CA ALA A 140 -20.27 1.61 -5.46
C ALA A 140 -20.94 3.00 -5.38
N ASP A 141 -21.58 3.41 -6.47
CA ASP A 141 -22.31 4.68 -6.55
C ASP A 141 -23.29 4.86 -5.38
N GLY A 142 -23.14 5.96 -4.66
CA GLY A 142 -23.89 6.23 -3.43
C GLY A 142 -23.42 5.46 -2.20
N GLY A 143 -22.33 4.73 -2.28
CA GLY A 143 -21.72 4.00 -1.17
C GLY A 143 -21.16 4.90 -0.07
N SER A 144 -20.61 4.28 0.98
CA SER A 144 -20.11 5.03 2.15
C SER A 144 -19.09 6.11 1.79
N PHE A 145 -18.24 5.84 0.78
CA PHE A 145 -17.22 6.80 0.37
C PHE A 145 -17.84 8.07 -0.23
N ASP A 146 -18.81 7.94 -1.12
CA ASP A 146 -19.51 9.08 -1.71
C ASP A 146 -20.18 9.94 -0.64
N GLN A 147 -20.79 9.29 0.36
CA GLN A 147 -21.48 9.99 1.46
C GLN A 147 -20.53 10.80 2.36
N ILE A 148 -19.29 10.31 2.58
CA ILE A 148 -18.30 11.00 3.39
C ILE A 148 -17.45 12.00 2.60
N TYR A 149 -17.32 11.80 1.30
CA TYR A 149 -16.48 12.63 0.42
C TYR A 149 -17.29 13.68 -0.36
N THR A 150 -18.52 13.92 -0.04
CA THR A 150 -19.29 15.03 -0.66
C THR A 150 -18.54 16.35 -0.47
N LYS A 151 -17.97 16.83 -1.57
CA LYS A 151 -17.47 18.22 -1.64
C LYS A 151 -18.65 19.15 -1.38
N LYS A 152 -18.56 19.97 -0.33
CA LYS A 152 -19.42 21.12 -0.20
C LYS A 152 -19.05 22.18 -1.25
#